data_5adec84204fe50cb2905e4ba4b626733
#
_entry.id   5adec84204fe50cb2905e4ba4b626733
#
_cell.length_a   1.000
_cell.length_b   1.000
_cell.length_c   1.000
_cell.angle_alpha   90.00
_cell.angle_beta   90.00
_cell.angle_gamma   90.00
#
_symmetry.space_group_name_H-M   'P 1'
#
loop_
_entity.id
_entity.type
_entity.pdbx_description
1 polymer ?
#
loop_
_entity_poly.entity_id
_entity_poly.type
_entity_poly.pdbx_seq_one_letter_code
_entity_poly.pdbx_strand_id
1 'polypeptide(L)'
;MRKNIRYYAVLSVVTALVSLSGCGGTDNGAESGTQSPAAEETSDGAGDAAGSEASGTEADEADTSEKTEIEAIVYELPTEPQKENVYVEPIENLREDFIRGVDISSILAEEESGVVYYNENGEEQDIFEILAQNGVNYIRVRVWNDPYDENGNSYGGGGNDTAKAAEIGRRAAKYGMKLCVDYHYSDFWADPAKQMCPKAWEGMEIEAKSEALRQFTEESLTQIIDAGANVGMVQIGNEINNGIAGETDWTKRRQLLQAGSAAVREVSANTGQDIQIAVHFTDVSDQKGILAIAEKVKEK
;
A
#
# COMPACT_ATOMS: atom_id res chain seq x y z
N MET A 1 2.51 -33.11 13.29
CA MET A 1 2.05 -32.99 11.90
C MET A 1 2.84 -31.86 11.27
N ARG A 2 3.69 -32.14 10.30
CA ARG A 2 4.47 -31.11 9.59
C ARG A 2 3.53 -30.41 8.61
N LYS A 3 3.19 -29.14 8.84
CA LYS A 3 2.47 -28.30 7.86
C LYS A 3 3.45 -27.98 6.74
N ASN A 4 3.15 -28.45 5.54
CA ASN A 4 3.88 -28.08 4.33
C ASN A 4 3.59 -26.61 4.02
N ILE A 5 4.57 -25.76 4.25
CA ILE A 5 4.53 -24.35 3.83
C ILE A 5 4.83 -24.35 2.33
N ARG A 6 3.85 -24.00 1.53
CA ARG A 6 4.02 -23.80 0.08
C ARG A 6 4.35 -22.33 -0.16
N TYR A 7 5.55 -22.07 -0.65
CA TYR A 7 5.97 -20.76 -1.13
C TYR A 7 5.57 -20.64 -2.60
N TYR A 8 4.85 -19.59 -2.94
CA TYR A 8 4.54 -19.25 -4.32
C TYR A 8 5.27 -17.95 -4.68
N ALA A 9 6.06 -17.98 -5.75
CA ALA A 9 6.60 -16.77 -6.35
C ALA A 9 5.52 -16.22 -7.29
N VAL A 10 4.99 -15.04 -6.97
CA VAL A 10 4.07 -14.32 -7.85
C VAL A 10 4.91 -13.44 -8.77
N LEU A 11 4.93 -13.79 -10.06
CA LEU A 11 5.58 -13.00 -11.10
C LEU A 11 4.57 -11.95 -11.58
N SER A 12 4.67 -10.73 -11.06
CA SER A 12 3.87 -9.61 -11.55
C SER A 12 4.57 -8.99 -12.76
N VAL A 13 3.96 -9.12 -13.93
CA VAL A 13 4.38 -8.37 -15.12
C VAL A 13 3.73 -6.98 -15.04
N VAL A 14 4.49 -5.99 -14.60
CA VAL A 14 4.06 -4.60 -14.68
C VAL A 14 4.45 -4.08 -16.05
N THR A 15 3.47 -3.92 -16.95
CA THR A 15 3.65 -3.21 -18.21
C THR A 15 3.58 -1.71 -17.90
N ALA A 16 4.73 -1.07 -17.79
CA ALA A 16 4.80 0.38 -17.71
C ALA A 16 4.47 1.00 -19.06
N LEU A 17 3.32 1.64 -19.18
CA LEU A 17 3.01 2.54 -20.29
C LEU A 17 3.77 3.85 -20.07
N VAL A 18 4.88 4.02 -20.77
CA VAL A 18 5.58 5.30 -20.88
C VAL A 18 4.86 6.15 -21.91
N SER A 19 4.11 7.14 -21.44
CA SER A 19 3.58 8.21 -22.29
C SER A 19 4.71 9.21 -22.58
N LEU A 20 5.28 9.15 -23.78
CA LEU A 20 6.15 10.16 -24.34
C LEU A 20 5.30 11.36 -24.77
N SER A 21 5.26 12.40 -23.93
CA SER A 21 4.84 13.74 -24.37
C SER A 21 6.09 14.51 -24.75
N GLY A 22 6.37 14.57 -26.03
CA GLY A 22 7.36 15.46 -26.59
C GLY A 22 6.84 16.89 -26.62
N CYS A 23 7.58 17.82 -26.00
CA CYS A 23 7.55 19.24 -26.34
C CYS A 23 8.97 19.67 -26.62
N GLY A 24 9.24 19.96 -27.87
CA GLY A 24 10.44 20.67 -28.27
C GLY A 24 10.23 22.18 -28.13
N GLY A 25 11.33 22.91 -27.96
CA GLY A 25 11.34 24.37 -28.14
C GLY A 25 12.38 25.10 -27.31
N THR A 26 13.55 25.23 -27.86
CA THR A 26 14.49 26.36 -28.03
C THR A 26 14.89 27.25 -26.83
N ASP A 27 16.18 27.32 -26.72
CA ASP A 27 17.09 28.28 -26.07
C ASP A 27 16.60 29.73 -25.89
N ASN A 28 16.96 30.34 -24.76
CA ASN A 28 17.92 31.44 -24.69
C ASN A 28 18.09 31.98 -23.25
N GLY A 29 19.35 32.18 -22.89
CA GLY A 29 19.97 32.60 -21.72
C GLY A 29 19.60 33.94 -21.10
N ALA A 30 20.06 34.13 -19.90
CA ALA A 30 20.83 35.22 -19.36
C ALA A 30 20.70 35.36 -17.84
N GLU A 31 21.80 35.63 -17.27
CA GLU A 31 22.27 35.82 -15.90
C GLU A 31 21.55 36.84 -15.02
N SER A 32 21.96 36.78 -13.76
CA SER A 32 21.99 37.77 -12.69
C SER A 32 20.72 37.79 -11.80
N GLY A 33 20.79 37.66 -10.51
CA GLY A 33 21.71 38.12 -9.51
C GLY A 33 20.94 38.75 -8.37
N THR A 34 21.33 38.41 -7.16
CA THR A 34 21.23 39.18 -5.92
C THR A 34 19.95 39.28 -5.07
N GLN A 35 20.16 38.79 -3.85
CA GLN A 35 19.95 39.38 -2.52
C GLN A 35 18.58 39.30 -1.86
N SER A 36 18.68 38.61 -0.71
CA SER A 36 17.87 38.83 0.50
C SER A 36 17.95 40.26 1.01
N PRO A 37 17.00 40.72 1.83
CA PRO A 37 17.40 40.98 3.20
C PRO A 37 16.42 40.46 4.29
N ALA A 38 17.06 40.27 5.45
CA ALA A 38 16.47 39.98 6.75
C ALA A 38 15.96 41.25 7.42
N ALA A 39 15.26 41.05 8.52
CA ALA A 39 15.04 41.86 9.72
C ALA A 39 13.54 41.94 10.06
N GLU A 40 13.03 41.95 11.24
CA GLU A 40 13.49 41.99 12.62
C GLU A 40 12.24 41.90 13.50
N GLU A 41 12.42 41.31 14.65
CA GLU A 41 11.71 41.29 15.91
C GLU A 41 10.68 42.38 16.24
N THR A 42 9.66 42.02 17.05
CA THR A 42 9.38 42.54 18.43
C THR A 42 8.10 41.84 18.94
N SER A 43 8.12 41.12 20.01
CA SER A 43 8.04 41.31 21.45
C SER A 43 6.65 41.72 22.00
N ASP A 44 6.31 40.96 23.04
CA ASP A 44 5.54 41.30 24.25
C ASP A 44 4.02 41.20 24.29
N GLY A 45 3.59 40.45 25.29
CA GLY A 45 2.26 40.56 25.90
C GLY A 45 1.81 39.37 26.74
N ALA A 46 2.22 39.38 28.00
CA ALA A 46 1.76 38.47 29.05
C ALA A 46 0.32 38.76 29.48
N GLY A 47 -0.40 37.75 29.93
CA GLY A 47 -1.71 37.94 30.57
C GLY A 47 -2.21 36.65 31.24
N ASP A 48 -2.24 36.70 32.54
CA ASP A 48 -2.49 35.78 33.62
C ASP A 48 -3.82 35.02 33.63
N ALA A 49 -3.71 33.80 34.16
CA ALA A 49 -4.52 33.09 35.16
C ALA A 49 -6.05 33.16 35.18
N ALA A 50 -6.68 31.97 35.19
CA ALA A 50 -7.49 31.51 36.34
C ALA A 50 -7.96 30.08 36.13
N GLY A 51 -7.75 29.26 37.15
CA GLY A 51 -8.16 27.87 37.21
C GLY A 51 -9.67 27.69 37.44
N SER A 52 -10.14 26.51 37.09
CA SER A 52 -11.36 25.93 37.65
C SER A 52 -11.22 24.41 37.60
N GLU A 53 -11.12 23.85 38.79
CA GLU A 53 -11.30 22.41 39.03
C GLU A 53 -12.76 22.03 38.80
N ALA A 54 -12.96 20.92 38.11
CA ALA A 54 -14.20 20.13 38.23
C ALA A 54 -13.91 18.67 37.90
N SER A 55 -13.79 17.93 38.97
CA SER A 55 -14.39 16.63 39.32
C SER A 55 -14.68 15.64 38.20
N GLY A 56 -14.04 14.48 38.33
CA GLY A 56 -14.16 13.30 37.51
C GLY A 56 -15.54 12.66 37.50
N THR A 57 -15.79 11.97 36.45
CA THR A 57 -16.53 10.70 36.42
C THR A 57 -15.87 9.84 35.34
N GLU A 58 -15.23 8.79 35.77
CA GLU A 58 -14.83 7.66 34.96
C GLU A 58 -16.12 7.04 34.38
N ALA A 59 -16.27 7.14 33.07
CA ALA A 59 -17.17 6.28 32.33
C ALA A 59 -16.29 5.32 31.53
N ASP A 60 -16.30 4.08 31.98
CA ASP A 60 -15.78 2.90 31.32
C ASP A 60 -16.61 2.70 30.04
N GLU A 61 -16.20 3.34 28.94
CA GLU A 61 -16.74 3.03 27.62
C GLU A 61 -15.94 1.83 27.07
N ALA A 62 -16.53 0.65 27.25
CA ALA A 62 -16.14 -0.53 26.49
C ALA A 62 -16.35 -0.21 25.00
N ASP A 63 -15.24 0.06 24.32
CA ASP A 63 -15.19 0.12 22.84
C ASP A 63 -15.46 -1.28 22.28
N THR A 64 -16.74 -1.59 22.09
CA THR A 64 -17.17 -2.71 21.27
C THR A 64 -17.21 -2.22 19.83
N SER A 65 -16.05 -2.17 19.17
CA SER A 65 -16.00 -2.05 17.72
C SER A 65 -16.65 -3.30 17.13
N GLU A 66 -17.92 -3.20 16.74
CA GLU A 66 -18.59 -4.22 15.95
C GLU A 66 -17.80 -4.38 14.64
N LYS A 67 -17.19 -5.57 14.45
CA LYS A 67 -16.61 -5.93 13.16
C LYS A 67 -17.68 -5.77 12.09
N THR A 68 -17.44 -4.90 11.13
CA THR A 68 -18.34 -4.70 10.00
C THR A 68 -18.23 -5.91 9.09
N GLU A 69 -19.17 -6.86 9.19
CA GLU A 69 -19.32 -7.94 8.21
C GLU A 69 -19.95 -7.37 6.94
N ILE A 70 -19.19 -7.41 5.85
CA ILE A 70 -19.68 -7.00 4.52
C ILE A 70 -20.07 -8.26 3.76
N GLU A 71 -21.34 -8.39 3.43
CA GLU A 71 -21.82 -9.44 2.53
C GLU A 71 -21.36 -9.12 1.11
N ALA A 72 -20.53 -10.01 0.53
CA ALA A 72 -19.94 -9.79 -0.78
C ALA A 72 -20.95 -10.05 -1.90
N ILE A 73 -21.01 -9.15 -2.88
CA ILE A 73 -21.75 -9.35 -4.13
C ILE A 73 -20.86 -10.16 -5.07
N VAL A 74 -21.35 -11.31 -5.53
CA VAL A 74 -20.64 -12.20 -6.45
C VAL A 74 -21.30 -12.13 -7.83
N TYR A 75 -20.48 -11.89 -8.85
CA TYR A 75 -20.91 -11.85 -10.25
C TYR A 75 -20.54 -13.14 -10.98
N GLU A 76 -21.43 -13.62 -11.86
CA GLU A 76 -21.08 -14.67 -12.81
C GLU A 76 -20.23 -14.07 -13.93
N LEU A 77 -19.07 -14.68 -14.17
CA LEU A 77 -18.17 -14.20 -15.22
C LEU A 77 -18.62 -14.73 -16.60
N PRO A 78 -18.40 -13.97 -17.68
CA PRO A 78 -18.62 -14.46 -19.03
C PRO A 78 -17.81 -15.72 -19.30
N THR A 79 -18.48 -16.75 -19.82
CA THR A 79 -17.82 -18.03 -20.19
C THR A 79 -17.33 -18.03 -21.61
N GLU A 80 -17.78 -17.08 -22.42
CA GLU A 80 -17.41 -16.94 -23.84
C GLU A 80 -16.56 -15.69 -24.03
N PRO A 81 -15.60 -15.72 -24.98
CA PRO A 81 -14.77 -14.58 -25.28
C PRO A 81 -15.59 -13.38 -25.73
N GLN A 82 -15.31 -12.21 -25.17
CA GLN A 82 -15.91 -10.96 -25.64
C GLN A 82 -15.21 -10.51 -26.91
N LYS A 83 -15.97 -10.12 -27.92
CA LYS A 83 -15.44 -9.69 -29.21
C LYS A 83 -15.13 -8.19 -29.19
N GLU A 84 -13.88 -7.87 -28.99
CA GLU A 84 -13.34 -6.51 -28.96
C GLU A 84 -12.33 -6.29 -30.12
N ASN A 85 -11.81 -5.07 -30.24
CA ASN A 85 -10.75 -4.77 -31.22
C ASN A 85 -9.43 -5.50 -30.93
N VAL A 86 -9.22 -5.88 -29.66
CA VAL A 86 -8.13 -6.75 -29.23
C VAL A 86 -8.74 -8.03 -28.71
N TYR A 87 -8.44 -9.13 -29.39
CA TYR A 87 -8.91 -10.45 -28.99
C TYR A 87 -7.85 -11.18 -28.20
N VAL A 88 -8.22 -11.65 -27.02
CA VAL A 88 -7.37 -12.49 -26.17
C VAL A 88 -8.10 -13.81 -25.96
N GLU A 89 -7.48 -14.92 -26.36
CA GLU A 89 -8.06 -16.25 -26.11
C GLU A 89 -8.11 -16.54 -24.58
N PRO A 90 -9.22 -17.11 -24.11
CA PRO A 90 -9.30 -17.60 -22.75
C PRO A 90 -8.22 -18.65 -22.46
N ILE A 91 -7.61 -18.58 -21.29
CA ILE A 91 -6.65 -19.58 -20.83
C ILE A 91 -7.46 -20.80 -20.33
N GLU A 92 -7.37 -21.92 -21.07
CA GLU A 92 -8.02 -23.15 -20.66
C GLU A 92 -7.48 -23.67 -19.35
N ASN A 93 -8.36 -24.23 -18.51
CA ASN A 93 -8.02 -24.84 -17.22
C ASN A 93 -7.36 -23.88 -16.21
N LEU A 94 -7.63 -22.57 -16.31
CA LEU A 94 -7.22 -21.63 -15.28
C LEU A 94 -7.89 -22.01 -13.96
N ARG A 95 -7.11 -22.11 -12.89
CA ARG A 95 -7.65 -22.43 -11.58
C ARG A 95 -8.62 -21.33 -11.13
N GLU A 96 -9.69 -21.70 -10.43
CA GLU A 96 -10.69 -20.76 -9.90
C GLU A 96 -10.04 -19.73 -8.95
N ASP A 97 -9.06 -20.16 -8.16
CA ASP A 97 -8.31 -19.34 -7.21
C ASP A 97 -7.13 -18.57 -7.84
N PHE A 98 -7.01 -18.56 -9.18
CA PHE A 98 -5.97 -17.78 -9.84
C PHE A 98 -6.19 -16.29 -9.59
N ILE A 99 -5.14 -15.59 -9.13
CA ILE A 99 -5.21 -14.16 -8.83
C ILE A 99 -5.27 -13.35 -10.12
N ARG A 100 -6.38 -12.66 -10.30
CA ARG A 100 -6.61 -11.66 -11.35
C ARG A 100 -6.71 -10.31 -10.66
N GLY A 101 -5.56 -9.68 -10.44
CA GLY A 101 -5.45 -8.47 -9.64
C GLY A 101 -5.10 -7.22 -10.44
N VAL A 102 -5.51 -6.08 -9.91
CA VAL A 102 -5.13 -4.75 -10.41
C VAL A 102 -4.67 -3.87 -9.24
N ASP A 103 -3.72 -2.97 -9.48
CA ASP A 103 -3.34 -1.92 -8.55
C ASP A 103 -4.14 -0.65 -8.88
N ILE A 104 -4.98 -0.22 -7.93
CA ILE A 104 -5.78 1.01 -8.05
C ILE A 104 -5.55 1.92 -6.85
N SER A 105 -4.32 1.97 -6.37
CA SER A 105 -3.96 2.73 -5.16
C SER A 105 -4.35 4.21 -5.20
N SER A 106 -4.38 4.84 -6.38
CA SER A 106 -4.73 6.27 -6.55
C SER A 106 -6.23 6.53 -6.69
N ILE A 107 -7.06 5.50 -6.66
CA ILE A 107 -8.48 5.60 -7.01
C ILE A 107 -9.25 6.67 -6.23
N LEU A 108 -9.01 6.79 -4.92
CA LEU A 108 -9.72 7.79 -4.09
C LEU A 108 -9.34 9.21 -4.51
N ALA A 109 -8.07 9.46 -4.83
CA ALA A 109 -7.62 10.77 -5.31
C ALA A 109 -8.15 11.10 -6.72
N GLU A 110 -8.31 10.09 -7.56
CA GLU A 110 -8.94 10.25 -8.89
C GLU A 110 -10.40 10.64 -8.75
N GLU A 111 -11.17 9.92 -7.93
CA GLU A 111 -12.57 10.23 -7.64
C GLU A 111 -12.74 11.61 -6.97
N GLU A 112 -11.87 11.98 -6.01
CA GLU A 112 -11.84 13.32 -5.40
C GLU A 112 -11.59 14.42 -6.43
N SER A 113 -10.84 14.13 -7.50
CA SER A 113 -10.62 15.08 -8.61
C SER A 113 -11.79 15.18 -9.59
N GLY A 114 -12.85 14.40 -9.37
CA GLY A 114 -14.06 14.40 -10.21
C GLY A 114 -14.02 13.37 -11.35
N VAL A 115 -13.09 12.41 -11.33
CA VAL A 115 -13.10 11.29 -12.29
C VAL A 115 -14.27 10.39 -11.99
N VAL A 116 -15.04 10.04 -13.01
CA VAL A 116 -16.12 9.06 -12.98
C VAL A 116 -15.84 7.93 -13.96
N TYR A 117 -16.28 6.72 -13.60
CA TYR A 117 -16.07 5.52 -14.39
C TYR A 117 -17.38 5.06 -15.00
N TYR A 118 -17.29 4.45 -16.17
CA TYR A 118 -18.44 3.99 -16.94
C TYR A 118 -18.27 2.52 -17.28
N ASN A 119 -19.38 1.78 -17.23
CA ASN A 119 -19.43 0.40 -17.70
C ASN A 119 -19.42 0.32 -19.23
N GLU A 120 -19.46 -0.89 -19.78
CA GLU A 120 -19.46 -1.14 -21.23
C GLU A 120 -20.67 -0.54 -21.97
N ASN A 121 -21.77 -0.25 -21.27
CA ASN A 121 -22.95 0.39 -21.83
C ASN A 121 -22.87 1.93 -21.81
N GLY A 122 -21.79 2.50 -21.24
CA GLY A 122 -21.63 3.93 -21.09
C GLY A 122 -22.43 4.52 -19.92
N GLU A 123 -22.82 3.70 -18.95
CA GLU A 123 -23.51 4.11 -17.71
C GLU A 123 -22.48 4.32 -16.60
N GLU A 124 -22.64 5.37 -15.82
CA GLU A 124 -21.79 5.62 -14.65
C GLU A 124 -21.94 4.50 -13.63
N GLN A 125 -20.80 3.95 -13.18
CA GLN A 125 -20.77 2.82 -12.26
C GLN A 125 -19.51 2.85 -11.37
N ASP A 126 -19.62 2.29 -10.16
CA ASP A 126 -18.48 2.13 -9.25
C ASP A 126 -17.38 1.29 -9.91
N ILE A 127 -16.15 1.80 -9.95
CA ILE A 127 -15.01 1.10 -10.56
C ILE A 127 -14.79 -0.28 -9.95
N PHE A 128 -15.00 -0.46 -8.63
CA PHE A 128 -14.86 -1.77 -7.98
C PHE A 128 -15.90 -2.77 -8.52
N GLU A 129 -17.11 -2.30 -8.80
CA GLU A 129 -18.14 -3.13 -9.41
C GLU A 129 -17.78 -3.51 -10.85
N ILE A 130 -17.32 -2.53 -11.65
CA ILE A 130 -16.85 -2.78 -13.03
C ILE A 130 -15.73 -3.81 -13.03
N LEU A 131 -14.74 -3.68 -12.14
CA LEU A 131 -13.62 -4.61 -12.04
C LEU A 131 -14.08 -6.03 -11.68
N ALA A 132 -14.99 -6.17 -10.71
CA ALA A 132 -15.53 -7.47 -10.30
C ALA A 132 -16.33 -8.14 -11.43
N GLN A 133 -17.18 -7.39 -12.14
CA GLN A 133 -17.91 -7.86 -13.32
C GLN A 133 -16.99 -8.35 -14.45
N ASN A 134 -15.77 -7.79 -14.53
CA ASN A 134 -14.75 -8.19 -15.50
C ASN A 134 -13.74 -9.23 -14.94
N GLY A 135 -14.09 -9.89 -13.84
CA GLY A 135 -13.34 -11.04 -13.31
C GLY A 135 -12.15 -10.71 -12.44
N VAL A 136 -11.96 -9.46 -12.07
CA VAL A 136 -10.95 -9.09 -11.07
C VAL A 136 -11.37 -9.63 -9.71
N ASN A 137 -10.47 -10.32 -9.03
CA ASN A 137 -10.71 -10.93 -7.72
C ASN A 137 -9.71 -10.46 -6.65
N TYR A 138 -8.79 -9.56 -7.02
CA TYR A 138 -7.81 -8.97 -6.12
C TYR A 138 -7.56 -7.50 -6.44
N ILE A 139 -7.54 -6.69 -5.41
CA ILE A 139 -7.08 -5.30 -5.47
C ILE A 139 -5.74 -5.19 -4.74
N ARG A 140 -4.73 -4.61 -5.37
CA ARG A 140 -3.48 -4.24 -4.72
C ARG A 140 -3.55 -2.77 -4.33
N VAL A 141 -3.14 -2.45 -3.11
CA VAL A 141 -3.05 -1.08 -2.60
C VAL A 141 -1.72 -0.85 -1.91
N ARG A 142 -1.04 0.24 -2.27
CA ARG A 142 0.15 0.71 -1.57
C ARG A 142 -0.21 1.28 -0.20
N VAL A 143 0.70 1.11 0.76
CA VAL A 143 0.62 1.78 2.06
C VAL A 143 1.97 2.43 2.35
N TRP A 144 1.94 3.75 2.52
CA TRP A 144 3.06 4.56 2.99
C TRP A 144 2.87 4.89 4.47
N ASN A 145 3.98 5.11 5.18
CA ASN A 145 3.93 5.33 6.61
C ASN A 145 3.26 6.67 6.96
N ASP A 146 3.76 7.76 6.37
CA ASP A 146 3.19 9.11 6.54
C ASP A 146 3.45 9.94 5.27
N PRO A 147 2.58 9.84 4.25
CA PRO A 147 2.78 10.45 2.94
C PRO A 147 2.43 11.94 2.89
N TYR A 148 2.62 12.66 3.99
CA TYR A 148 2.26 14.08 4.12
C TYR A 148 3.42 14.93 4.60
N ASP A 149 3.44 16.20 4.16
CA ASP A 149 4.36 17.21 4.68
C ASP A 149 3.88 17.73 6.05
N GLU A 150 4.66 18.65 6.65
CA GLU A 150 4.36 19.25 7.95
C GLU A 150 3.06 20.07 7.96
N ASN A 151 2.55 20.46 6.81
CA ASN A 151 1.29 21.19 6.64
C ASN A 151 0.11 20.26 6.32
N GLY A 152 0.34 18.93 6.26
CA GLY A 152 -0.67 17.94 5.92
C GLY A 152 -0.94 17.81 4.41
N ASN A 153 -0.09 18.39 3.55
CA ASN A 153 -0.23 18.20 2.12
C ASN A 153 0.38 16.86 1.70
N SER A 154 -0.35 16.11 0.89
CA SER A 154 0.14 14.85 0.35
C SER A 154 1.35 15.06 -0.59
N TYR A 155 2.32 14.17 -0.52
CA TYR A 155 3.43 14.10 -1.49
C TYR A 155 2.96 13.69 -2.91
N GLY A 156 1.69 13.37 -3.08
CA GLY A 156 1.09 12.94 -4.35
C GLY A 156 0.92 11.44 -4.47
N GLY A 157 0.67 10.95 -5.68
CA GLY A 157 0.51 9.51 -5.96
C GLY A 157 -0.66 8.85 -5.22
N GLY A 158 -1.69 9.61 -4.85
CA GLY A 158 -2.85 9.17 -4.07
C GLY A 158 -2.72 9.41 -2.56
N GLY A 159 -1.51 9.73 -2.04
CA GLY A 159 -1.29 9.92 -0.60
C GLY A 159 -1.75 8.71 0.22
N ASN A 160 -1.37 7.52 -0.23
CA ASN A 160 -1.87 6.24 0.29
C ASN A 160 -1.33 5.95 1.70
N ASP A 161 -2.11 6.33 2.68
CA ASP A 161 -1.95 5.94 4.08
C ASP A 161 -2.83 4.72 4.44
N THR A 162 -2.80 4.33 5.70
CA THR A 162 -3.60 3.23 6.23
C THR A 162 -5.10 3.47 6.06
N ALA A 163 -5.59 4.70 6.27
CA ALA A 163 -7.02 5.00 6.19
C ALA A 163 -7.55 4.86 4.76
N LYS A 164 -6.78 5.33 3.77
CA LYS A 164 -7.13 5.14 2.35
C LYS A 164 -7.10 3.68 1.94
N ALA A 165 -6.10 2.93 2.40
CA ALA A 165 -6.04 1.49 2.15
C ALA A 165 -7.23 0.74 2.78
N ALA A 166 -7.67 1.14 3.96
CA ALA A 166 -8.85 0.60 4.64
C ALA A 166 -10.13 0.84 3.82
N GLU A 167 -10.34 2.06 3.31
CA GLU A 167 -11.50 2.39 2.47
C GLU A 167 -11.49 1.62 1.15
N ILE A 168 -10.33 1.55 0.47
CA ILE A 168 -10.17 0.76 -0.77
C ILE A 168 -10.49 -0.72 -0.48
N GLY A 169 -9.96 -1.27 0.61
CA GLY A 169 -10.19 -2.66 1.00
C GLY A 169 -11.63 -2.97 1.33
N ARG A 170 -12.30 -2.07 2.05
CA ARG A 170 -13.74 -2.16 2.36
C ARG A 170 -14.59 -2.18 1.08
N ARG A 171 -14.30 -1.29 0.12
CA ARG A 171 -15.00 -1.25 -1.17
C ARG A 171 -14.74 -2.51 -2.00
N ALA A 172 -13.50 -3.00 -2.02
CA ALA A 172 -13.15 -4.25 -2.71
C ALA A 172 -13.92 -5.45 -2.14
N ALA A 173 -14.02 -5.55 -0.82
CA ALA A 173 -14.71 -6.63 -0.13
C ALA A 173 -16.20 -6.68 -0.44
N LYS A 174 -16.86 -5.53 -0.65
CA LYS A 174 -18.26 -5.43 -1.06
C LYS A 174 -18.55 -6.23 -2.34
N TYR A 175 -17.59 -6.33 -3.24
CA TYR A 175 -17.71 -7.04 -4.51
C TYR A 175 -16.91 -8.36 -4.52
N GLY A 176 -16.64 -8.94 -3.35
CA GLY A 176 -16.00 -10.24 -3.21
C GLY A 176 -14.51 -10.28 -3.52
N MET A 177 -13.89 -9.14 -3.78
CA MET A 177 -12.46 -9.07 -4.07
C MET A 177 -11.62 -9.07 -2.80
N LYS A 178 -10.49 -9.77 -2.85
CA LYS A 178 -9.49 -9.73 -1.78
C LYS A 178 -8.55 -8.54 -1.94
N LEU A 179 -7.92 -8.14 -0.83
CA LEU A 179 -6.93 -7.09 -0.81
C LEU A 179 -5.51 -7.67 -0.73
N CYS A 180 -4.60 -7.13 -1.53
CA CYS A 180 -3.16 -7.24 -1.37
C CYS A 180 -2.64 -5.90 -0.84
N VAL A 181 -2.21 -5.87 0.42
CA VAL A 181 -1.63 -4.69 1.03
C VAL A 181 -0.13 -4.65 0.73
N ASP A 182 0.33 -3.60 0.06
CA ASP A 182 1.72 -3.39 -0.32
C ASP A 182 2.37 -2.34 0.57
N TYR A 183 3.07 -2.78 1.61
CA TYR A 183 3.84 -1.91 2.49
C TYR A 183 5.14 -1.49 1.84
N HIS A 184 5.29 -0.19 1.60
CA HIS A 184 6.56 0.37 1.11
C HIS A 184 7.59 0.55 2.23
N TYR A 185 7.14 0.68 3.48
CA TYR A 185 7.97 1.05 4.63
C TYR A 185 8.81 2.29 4.35
N SER A 186 8.16 3.28 3.79
CA SER A 186 8.64 4.59 3.40
C SER A 186 7.47 5.56 3.43
N ASP A 187 7.74 6.87 3.49
CA ASP A 187 6.69 7.90 3.44
C ASP A 187 6.24 8.22 2.00
N PHE A 188 6.95 7.67 1.02
CA PHE A 188 6.62 7.82 -0.40
C PHE A 188 7.14 6.61 -1.19
N TRP A 189 7.26 6.72 -2.51
CA TRP A 189 7.69 5.64 -3.39
C TRP A 189 9.01 4.99 -2.95
N ALA A 190 8.98 3.68 -2.80
CA ALA A 190 10.15 2.83 -2.66
C ALA A 190 10.38 2.07 -3.96
N ASP A 191 11.61 2.10 -4.47
CA ASP A 191 12.09 1.40 -5.66
C ASP A 191 13.54 0.92 -5.45
N PRO A 192 14.17 0.16 -6.37
CA PRO A 192 15.50 -0.39 -6.14
C PRO A 192 16.59 0.66 -5.92
N ALA A 193 16.41 1.89 -6.42
CA ALA A 193 17.34 2.99 -6.25
C ALA A 193 17.00 3.90 -5.06
N LYS A 194 15.76 3.78 -4.54
CA LYS A 194 15.22 4.70 -3.55
C LYS A 194 14.40 3.95 -2.49
N GLN A 195 15.08 3.51 -1.45
CA GLN A 195 14.49 2.82 -0.28
C GLN A 195 14.62 3.73 0.94
N MET A 196 13.86 4.83 0.96
CA MET A 196 13.96 5.84 2.02
C MET A 196 13.40 5.31 3.34
N CYS A 197 14.09 5.65 4.43
CA CYS A 197 13.55 5.42 5.77
C CYS A 197 12.33 6.31 5.99
N PRO A 198 11.26 5.83 6.60
CA PRO A 198 10.20 6.70 7.10
C PRO A 198 10.76 7.76 8.05
N LYS A 199 10.31 9.01 7.94
CA LYS A 199 10.78 10.11 8.80
C LYS A 199 10.65 9.80 10.30
N ALA A 200 9.61 9.08 10.69
CA ALA A 200 9.40 8.66 12.07
C ALA A 200 10.43 7.64 12.57
N TRP A 201 11.17 6.97 11.68
CA TRP A 201 12.16 5.94 12.02
C TRP A 201 13.61 6.38 11.75
N GLU A 202 13.82 7.62 11.34
CA GLU A 202 15.17 8.16 11.11
C GLU A 202 16.01 8.13 12.38
N GLY A 203 17.27 7.71 12.25
CA GLY A 203 18.21 7.62 13.36
C GLY A 203 17.96 6.47 14.35
N MET A 204 16.96 5.63 14.13
CA MET A 204 16.74 4.45 14.96
C MET A 204 17.79 3.37 14.69
N GLU A 205 18.30 2.75 15.75
CA GLU A 205 19.04 1.50 15.65
C GLU A 205 18.15 0.38 15.13
N ILE A 206 18.76 -0.65 14.55
CA ILE A 206 18.01 -1.68 13.80
C ILE A 206 16.98 -2.43 14.64
N GLU A 207 17.25 -2.65 15.91
CA GLU A 207 16.32 -3.31 16.84
C GLU A 207 15.05 -2.48 17.03
N ALA A 208 15.22 -1.17 17.30
CA ALA A 208 14.10 -0.24 17.48
C ALA A 208 13.32 -0.06 16.15
N LYS A 209 14.02 0.04 15.02
CA LYS A 209 13.41 0.14 13.69
C LYS A 209 12.60 -1.11 13.34
N SER A 210 13.12 -2.30 13.68
CA SER A 210 12.42 -3.58 13.47
C SER A 210 11.14 -3.65 14.29
N GLU A 211 11.18 -3.18 15.55
CA GLU A 211 9.98 -3.14 16.38
C GLU A 211 8.98 -2.09 15.89
N ALA A 212 9.43 -0.91 15.45
CA ALA A 212 8.57 0.11 14.85
C ALA A 212 7.88 -0.40 13.56
N LEU A 213 8.61 -1.13 12.71
CA LEU A 213 8.06 -1.75 11.52
C LEU A 213 7.03 -2.83 11.88
N ARG A 214 7.33 -3.68 12.89
CA ARG A 214 6.39 -4.71 13.36
C ARG A 214 5.10 -4.07 13.84
N GLN A 215 5.20 -3.07 14.71
CA GLN A 215 4.06 -2.36 15.29
C GLN A 215 3.24 -1.67 14.20
N PHE A 216 3.88 -0.91 13.31
CA PHE A 216 3.18 -0.26 12.18
C PHE A 216 2.42 -1.27 11.32
N THR A 217 3.04 -2.43 11.02
CA THR A 217 2.39 -3.46 10.21
C THR A 217 1.19 -4.05 10.93
N GLU A 218 1.31 -4.35 12.22
CA GLU A 218 0.25 -4.92 13.05
C GLU A 218 -0.93 -3.96 13.19
N GLU A 219 -0.67 -2.71 13.60
CA GLU A 219 -1.70 -1.70 13.82
C GLU A 219 -2.44 -1.36 12.51
N SER A 220 -1.70 -1.07 11.43
CA SER A 220 -2.30 -0.69 10.17
C SER A 220 -3.06 -1.84 9.50
N LEU A 221 -2.53 -3.06 9.55
CA LEU A 221 -3.22 -4.23 9.00
C LEU A 221 -4.49 -4.56 9.78
N THR A 222 -4.46 -4.43 11.10
CA THR A 222 -5.64 -4.59 11.95
C THR A 222 -6.69 -3.55 11.60
N GLN A 223 -6.31 -2.28 11.48
CA GLN A 223 -7.23 -1.20 11.09
C GLN A 223 -7.87 -1.46 9.71
N ILE A 224 -7.11 -1.93 8.74
CA ILE A 224 -7.60 -2.27 7.39
C ILE A 224 -8.64 -3.40 7.48
N ILE A 225 -8.35 -4.45 8.26
CA ILE A 225 -9.26 -5.59 8.44
C ILE A 225 -10.53 -5.20 9.21
N ASP A 226 -10.40 -4.42 10.29
CA ASP A 226 -11.53 -3.98 11.10
C ASP A 226 -12.48 -3.05 10.33
N ALA A 227 -11.98 -2.34 9.32
CA ALA A 227 -12.81 -1.59 8.37
C ALA A 227 -13.62 -2.49 7.41
N GLY A 228 -13.44 -3.81 7.45
CA GLY A 228 -14.17 -4.78 6.65
C GLY A 228 -13.42 -5.28 5.41
N ALA A 229 -12.12 -5.00 5.28
CA ALA A 229 -11.33 -5.52 4.16
C ALA A 229 -11.08 -7.02 4.28
N ASN A 230 -11.20 -7.75 3.16
CA ASN A 230 -10.82 -9.16 3.06
C ASN A 230 -9.35 -9.23 2.59
N VAL A 231 -8.42 -9.19 3.54
CA VAL A 231 -6.99 -9.23 3.21
C VAL A 231 -6.56 -10.65 2.91
N GLY A 232 -6.14 -10.90 1.69
CA GLY A 232 -5.63 -12.21 1.25
C GLY A 232 -4.12 -12.26 1.08
N MET A 233 -3.46 -11.09 0.98
CA MET A 233 -2.01 -11.02 0.81
C MET A 233 -1.45 -9.74 1.41
N VAL A 234 -0.26 -9.83 1.98
CA VAL A 234 0.55 -8.68 2.39
C VAL A 234 1.92 -8.78 1.74
N GLN A 235 2.29 -7.73 1.04
CA GLN A 235 3.61 -7.55 0.47
C GLN A 235 4.49 -6.78 1.45
N ILE A 236 5.56 -7.42 1.92
CA ILE A 236 6.51 -6.85 2.88
C ILE A 236 7.62 -6.14 2.10
N GLY A 237 7.49 -4.84 1.94
CA GLY A 237 8.38 -4.00 1.15
C GLY A 237 8.09 -4.03 -0.34
N ASN A 238 8.34 -2.90 -1.03
CA ASN A 238 8.22 -2.78 -2.47
C ASN A 238 9.60 -2.72 -3.13
N GLU A 239 9.81 -3.56 -4.16
CA GLU A 239 11.03 -3.57 -4.98
C GLU A 239 12.32 -3.60 -4.16
N ILE A 240 12.38 -4.48 -3.17
CA ILE A 240 13.42 -4.55 -2.14
C ILE A 240 14.76 -5.12 -2.64
N ASN A 241 15.07 -5.03 -3.92
CA ASN A 241 16.31 -5.55 -4.50
C ASN A 241 17.56 -5.07 -3.73
N ASN A 242 17.62 -3.79 -3.39
CA ASN A 242 18.81 -3.16 -2.82
C ASN A 242 18.61 -2.65 -1.39
N GLY A 243 17.39 -2.59 -0.88
CA GLY A 243 17.11 -2.02 0.45
C GLY A 243 15.68 -2.23 0.92
N ILE A 244 15.41 -1.82 2.17
CA ILE A 244 14.08 -1.70 2.77
C ILE A 244 14.18 -0.72 3.95
N ALA A 245 13.29 0.25 4.05
CA ALA A 245 13.24 1.24 5.14
C ALA A 245 14.59 1.91 5.44
N GLY A 246 15.34 2.26 4.39
CA GLY A 246 16.66 2.87 4.48
C GLY A 246 17.83 1.91 4.74
N GLU A 247 17.59 0.63 4.99
CA GLU A 247 18.65 -0.34 5.27
C GLU A 247 19.06 -1.09 4.00
N THR A 248 20.37 -1.09 3.73
CA THR A 248 20.98 -1.79 2.58
C THR A 248 21.74 -3.04 2.98
N ASP A 249 22.23 -3.12 4.22
CA ASP A 249 22.91 -4.31 4.76
C ASP A 249 21.92 -5.49 4.85
N TRP A 250 22.33 -6.65 4.35
CA TRP A 250 21.44 -7.81 4.27
C TRP A 250 21.01 -8.31 5.65
N THR A 251 21.86 -8.26 6.67
CA THR A 251 21.53 -8.71 8.03
C THR A 251 20.41 -7.85 8.61
N LYS A 252 20.52 -6.53 8.45
CA LYS A 252 19.49 -5.58 8.89
C LYS A 252 18.19 -5.75 8.10
N ARG A 253 18.29 -5.87 6.76
CA ARG A 253 17.11 -6.11 5.89
C ARG A 253 16.35 -7.38 6.30
N ARG A 254 17.08 -8.45 6.63
CA ARG A 254 16.49 -9.70 7.12
C ARG A 254 15.74 -9.51 8.42
N GLN A 255 16.26 -8.73 9.38
CA GLN A 255 15.57 -8.41 10.63
C GLN A 255 14.25 -7.68 10.36
N LEU A 256 14.23 -6.69 9.46
CA LEU A 256 13.02 -5.98 9.06
C LEU A 256 11.99 -6.90 8.38
N LEU A 257 12.43 -7.76 7.45
CA LEU A 257 11.55 -8.75 6.80
C LEU A 257 10.96 -9.76 7.80
N GLN A 258 11.77 -10.20 8.78
CA GLN A 258 11.29 -11.09 9.85
C GLN A 258 10.27 -10.39 10.75
N ALA A 259 10.50 -9.12 11.09
CA ALA A 259 9.58 -8.32 11.90
C ALA A 259 8.22 -8.14 11.19
N GLY A 260 8.20 -7.71 9.93
CA GLY A 260 6.98 -7.58 9.14
C GLY A 260 6.25 -8.91 8.95
N SER A 261 7.00 -9.98 8.66
CA SER A 261 6.44 -11.33 8.53
C SER A 261 5.82 -11.84 9.84
N ALA A 262 6.42 -11.53 11.00
CA ALA A 262 5.87 -11.90 12.30
C ALA A 262 4.56 -11.17 12.58
N ALA A 263 4.50 -9.86 12.33
CA ALA A 263 3.31 -9.05 12.47
C ALA A 263 2.15 -9.58 11.62
N VAL A 264 2.38 -9.85 10.34
CA VAL A 264 1.35 -10.40 9.44
C VAL A 264 0.81 -11.75 9.95
N ARG A 265 1.69 -12.63 10.43
CA ARG A 265 1.26 -13.93 10.97
C ARG A 265 0.46 -13.79 12.25
N GLU A 266 0.80 -12.83 13.10
CA GLU A 266 0.09 -12.55 14.34
C GLU A 266 -1.32 -12.02 14.03
N VAL A 267 -1.43 -11.03 13.15
CA VAL A 267 -2.73 -10.51 12.71
C VAL A 267 -3.57 -11.59 12.02
N SER A 268 -2.97 -12.41 11.14
CA SER A 268 -3.66 -13.54 10.49
C SER A 268 -4.22 -14.53 11.52
N ALA A 269 -3.44 -14.85 12.57
CA ALA A 269 -3.89 -15.73 13.63
C ALA A 269 -5.03 -15.13 14.49
N ASN A 270 -4.94 -13.83 14.80
CA ASN A 270 -5.90 -13.14 15.64
C ASN A 270 -7.22 -12.88 14.92
N THR A 271 -7.20 -12.61 13.62
CA THR A 271 -8.40 -12.29 12.81
C THR A 271 -9.01 -13.52 12.15
N GLY A 272 -8.27 -14.63 12.05
CA GLY A 272 -8.69 -15.84 11.34
C GLY A 272 -8.64 -15.70 9.81
N GLN A 273 -8.16 -14.59 9.25
CA GLN A 273 -7.95 -14.44 7.81
C GLN A 273 -6.70 -15.20 7.37
N ASP A 274 -6.78 -15.98 6.28
CA ASP A 274 -5.63 -16.67 5.68
C ASP A 274 -4.84 -15.71 4.80
N ILE A 275 -3.82 -15.07 5.39
CA ILE A 275 -3.04 -14.01 4.75
C ILE A 275 -1.72 -14.59 4.21
N GLN A 276 -1.52 -14.49 2.91
CA GLN A 276 -0.27 -14.83 2.26
C GLN A 276 0.75 -13.70 2.45
N ILE A 277 2.02 -14.06 2.61
CA ILE A 277 3.12 -13.08 2.69
C ILE A 277 3.89 -13.11 1.37
N ALA A 278 3.98 -11.95 0.71
CA ALA A 278 4.74 -11.74 -0.50
C ALA A 278 6.00 -10.92 -0.22
N VAL A 279 7.06 -11.20 -0.97
CA VAL A 279 8.28 -10.41 -1.04
C VAL A 279 8.49 -10.00 -2.49
N HIS A 280 8.66 -8.72 -2.75
CA HIS A 280 8.65 -8.15 -4.09
C HIS A 280 10.04 -7.73 -4.55
N PHE A 281 10.46 -8.26 -5.68
CA PHE A 281 11.67 -7.90 -6.41
C PHE A 281 11.30 -7.49 -7.83
N THR A 282 11.97 -6.49 -8.35
CA THR A 282 11.87 -6.08 -9.76
C THR A 282 13.08 -6.55 -10.56
N ASP A 283 13.08 -6.21 -11.87
CA ASP A 283 14.10 -6.58 -12.84
C ASP A 283 14.17 -8.09 -13.10
N VAL A 284 13.09 -8.62 -13.65
CA VAL A 284 12.98 -10.04 -14.04
C VAL A 284 14.00 -10.47 -15.09
N SER A 285 14.67 -9.52 -15.77
CA SER A 285 15.77 -9.79 -16.70
C SER A 285 17.04 -10.25 -15.98
N ASP A 286 17.27 -9.81 -14.74
CA ASP A 286 18.35 -10.29 -13.87
C ASP A 286 17.95 -11.55 -13.08
N GLN A 287 17.76 -12.66 -13.78
CA GLN A 287 17.40 -13.93 -13.17
C GLN A 287 18.38 -14.37 -12.08
N LYS A 288 19.69 -14.09 -12.26
CA LYS A 288 20.71 -14.48 -11.28
C LYS A 288 20.58 -13.68 -9.99
N GLY A 289 20.36 -12.37 -10.10
CA GLY A 289 20.13 -11.47 -8.96
C GLY A 289 18.89 -11.89 -8.18
N ILE A 290 17.77 -12.12 -8.86
CA ILE A 290 16.51 -12.55 -8.24
C ILE A 290 16.69 -13.91 -7.51
N LEU A 291 17.33 -14.89 -8.14
CA LEU A 291 17.58 -16.18 -7.51
C LEU A 291 18.49 -16.05 -6.27
N ALA A 292 19.53 -15.21 -6.36
CA ALA A 292 20.41 -14.95 -5.22
C ALA A 292 19.69 -14.32 -4.03
N ILE A 293 18.76 -13.38 -4.29
CA ILE A 293 17.93 -12.77 -3.23
C ILE A 293 16.93 -13.81 -2.69
N ALA A 294 16.29 -14.57 -3.55
CA ALA A 294 15.33 -15.62 -3.14
C ALA A 294 15.98 -16.67 -2.24
N GLU A 295 17.22 -17.07 -2.53
CA GLU A 295 17.97 -17.98 -1.64
C GLU A 295 18.27 -17.32 -0.28
N LYS A 296 18.67 -16.04 -0.25
CA LYS A 296 18.89 -15.32 1.01
C LYS A 296 17.63 -15.19 1.86
N VAL A 297 16.45 -15.01 1.24
CA VAL A 297 15.16 -14.95 1.95
C VAL A 297 14.80 -16.30 2.59
N LYS A 298 15.27 -17.42 2.03
CA LYS A 298 15.06 -18.77 2.59
C LYS A 298 15.97 -19.09 3.77
N GLU A 299 17.08 -18.37 3.92
CA GLU A 299 17.99 -18.56 5.06
C GLU A 299 17.30 -18.17 6.37
N LYS A 300 17.32 -19.08 7.36
CA LYS A 300 16.69 -18.89 8.67
C LYS A 300 17.48 -17.95 9.58
#